data_cd00a9bc99b78c423b5e2574b40b9f3f
#
_entry.id   cd00a9bc99b78c423b5e2574b40b9f3f
#
_cell.length_a   1.000
_cell.length_b   1.000
_cell.length_c   1.000
_cell.angle_alpha   90.00
_cell.angle_beta   90.00
_cell.angle_gamma   90.00
#
_symmetry.space_group_name_H-M   'P 1'
#
loop_
_entity.id
_entity.type
_entity.pdbx_description
1 polymer ?
#
loop_
_entity_poly.entity_id
_entity_poly.type
_entity_poly.pdbx_seq_one_letter_code
_entity_poly.pdbx_strand_id
1 'polypeptide(L)'
;DTHIHADHISGIAELRDRTNCITIMGDASPGDVVSMQVKDNENVDIENIQLKALHTPGHTNDSFSYLMNDRIFSGDTLLIRGTGRTDFQNGDPYDAYHSIFERILKLPEDTLLYPAHDYKGDTVSTLGEEKKFNPRLQVTSADEYAAIMNNLNLPDPKMMDIAVPGNLNLGIDFARQKTTNGITVNEFQSSMQNDQVVIIDLREESEILRDGRIKDSIQITSSQIAE
;
A
#
# COMPACT_ATOMS: atom_id res chain seq x y z
N ASP A 1 0.52 1.75 3.64
CA ASP A 1 -0.28 0.70 3.00
C ASP A 1 -0.55 -0.47 3.93
N THR A 2 -1.60 -1.25 3.63
CA THR A 2 -1.98 -2.42 4.42
C THR A 2 -1.27 -3.68 3.96
N HIS A 3 -0.96 -3.82 2.69
CA HIS A 3 -0.34 -4.99 2.07
C HIS A 3 0.17 -4.66 0.66
N ILE A 4 0.87 -5.59 0.02
CA ILE A 4 1.25 -5.48 -1.40
C ILE A 4 0.04 -5.81 -2.27
N HIS A 5 -0.50 -4.79 -2.96
CA HIS A 5 -1.68 -4.92 -3.82
C HIS A 5 -1.37 -5.66 -5.13
N ALA A 6 -2.33 -6.46 -5.60
CA ALA A 6 -2.23 -7.22 -6.86
C ALA A 6 -3.05 -6.61 -8.01
N ASP A 7 -3.95 -5.72 -7.71
CA ASP A 7 -4.97 -5.19 -8.63
C ASP A 7 -4.69 -3.76 -9.09
N HIS A 8 -3.85 -3.02 -8.38
CA HIS A 8 -3.46 -1.64 -8.74
C HIS A 8 -2.05 -1.29 -8.26
N ILE A 9 -1.48 -0.24 -8.80
CA ILE A 9 -0.24 0.37 -8.30
C ILE A 9 -0.58 1.35 -7.19
N SER A 10 0.04 1.16 -6.01
CA SER A 10 -0.15 2.07 -4.87
C SER A 10 0.43 3.46 -5.16
N GLY A 11 -0.31 4.50 -4.75
CA GLY A 11 0.15 5.89 -4.82
C GLY A 11 1.12 6.32 -3.72
N ILE A 12 1.53 5.40 -2.83
CA ILE A 12 2.32 5.74 -1.63
C ILE A 12 3.69 6.34 -1.98
N ALA A 13 4.33 5.85 -3.04
CA ALA A 13 5.62 6.39 -3.51
C ALA A 13 5.47 7.81 -4.04
N GLU A 14 4.44 8.08 -4.84
CA GLU A 14 4.17 9.40 -5.38
C GLU A 14 3.81 10.38 -4.26
N LEU A 15 3.02 9.98 -3.28
CA LEU A 15 2.73 10.79 -2.10
C LEU A 15 4.00 11.13 -1.32
N ARG A 16 4.87 10.15 -1.07
CA ARG A 16 6.16 10.37 -0.41
C ARG A 16 7.00 11.39 -1.17
N ASP A 17 7.13 11.21 -2.48
CA ASP A 17 8.02 12.01 -3.31
C ASP A 17 7.50 13.46 -3.48
N ARG A 18 6.17 13.65 -3.47
CA ARG A 18 5.55 14.99 -3.56
C ARG A 18 5.47 15.73 -2.22
N THR A 19 5.34 15.02 -1.11
CA THR A 19 5.03 15.63 0.18
C THR A 19 6.10 15.41 1.23
N ASN A 20 7.12 14.60 0.94
CA ASN A 20 8.13 14.13 1.90
C ASN A 20 7.49 13.47 3.14
N CYS A 21 6.31 12.84 2.99
CA CYS A 21 5.67 12.14 4.09
C CYS A 21 6.41 10.85 4.43
N ILE A 22 6.29 10.42 5.68
CA ILE A 22 6.73 9.10 6.13
C ILE A 22 5.73 8.06 5.61
N THR A 23 6.22 7.06 4.89
CA THR A 23 5.42 5.94 4.41
C THR A 23 5.58 4.75 5.32
N ILE A 24 4.50 4.02 5.59
CA ILE A 24 4.46 2.94 6.58
C ILE A 24 3.82 1.68 5.97
N MET A 25 4.42 0.53 6.26
CA MET A 25 3.85 -0.80 6.03
C MET A 25 4.20 -1.72 7.20
N GLY A 26 3.54 -2.88 7.28
CA GLY A 26 3.91 -3.92 8.24
C GLY A 26 5.28 -4.53 7.94
N ASP A 27 5.97 -5.01 8.97
CA ASP A 27 7.30 -5.64 8.86
C ASP A 27 7.28 -7.02 8.19
N ALA A 28 6.09 -7.57 7.94
CA ALA A 28 5.92 -8.77 7.12
C ALA A 28 5.95 -8.46 5.61
N SER A 29 5.80 -7.20 5.20
CA SER A 29 5.95 -6.80 3.79
C SER A 29 7.43 -6.88 3.40
N PRO A 30 7.74 -7.51 2.24
CA PRO A 30 9.11 -7.53 1.77
C PRO A 30 9.52 -6.13 1.34
N GLY A 31 10.59 -5.62 1.92
CA GLY A 31 11.27 -4.54 1.29
C GLY A 31 11.63 -3.30 2.07
N ASP A 32 12.71 -2.74 1.60
CA ASP A 32 13.33 -1.48 2.01
C ASP A 32 12.60 -0.26 1.38
N VAL A 33 11.34 -0.45 0.99
CA VAL A 33 10.62 0.45 0.09
C VAL A 33 9.76 1.47 0.82
N VAL A 34 9.58 1.34 2.14
CA VAL A 34 8.87 2.31 2.98
C VAL A 34 9.84 2.99 3.94
N SER A 35 9.48 4.19 4.39
CA SER A 35 10.28 4.95 5.34
C SER A 35 10.36 4.25 6.71
N MET A 36 9.32 3.53 7.09
CA MET A 36 9.20 2.86 8.37
C MET A 36 8.38 1.57 8.26
N GLN A 37 8.88 0.49 8.82
CA GLN A 37 8.11 -0.73 9.02
C GLN A 37 7.60 -0.78 10.47
N VAL A 38 6.37 -1.30 10.65
CA VAL A 38 5.74 -1.45 11.96
C VAL A 38 5.48 -2.91 12.26
N LYS A 39 5.68 -3.27 13.52
CA LYS A 39 5.45 -4.63 14.01
C LYS A 39 4.02 -4.84 14.45
N ASP A 40 3.66 -6.11 14.60
CA ASP A 40 2.38 -6.47 15.19
C ASP A 40 2.21 -5.85 16.59
N ASN A 41 1.04 -5.26 16.83
CA ASN A 41 0.68 -4.53 18.03
C ASN A 41 1.48 -3.24 18.31
N GLU A 42 2.31 -2.78 17.39
CA GLU A 42 3.01 -1.51 17.51
C GLU A 42 2.06 -0.33 17.30
N ASN A 43 2.29 0.75 18.05
CA ASN A 43 1.55 1.99 17.90
C ASN A 43 2.32 2.97 17.02
N VAL A 44 1.59 3.61 16.12
CA VAL A 44 2.07 4.72 15.30
C VAL A 44 1.36 5.98 15.78
N ASP A 45 2.11 6.92 16.32
CA ASP A 45 1.60 8.20 16.80
C ASP A 45 1.74 9.25 15.69
N ILE A 46 0.62 9.85 15.32
CA ILE A 46 0.54 10.94 14.33
C ILE A 46 -0.15 12.12 15.01
N GLU A 47 0.62 13.02 15.59
CA GLU A 47 0.13 14.15 16.40
C GLU A 47 -0.83 13.67 17.51
N ASN A 48 -2.12 13.93 17.35
CA ASN A 48 -3.18 13.54 18.31
C ASN A 48 -3.87 12.22 17.94
N ILE A 49 -3.40 11.53 16.91
CA ILE A 49 -3.98 10.28 16.42
C ILE A 49 -3.00 9.16 16.75
N GLN A 50 -3.51 8.07 17.31
CA GLN A 50 -2.77 6.84 17.49
C GLN A 50 -3.40 5.74 16.63
N LEU A 51 -2.56 5.09 15.82
CA LEU A 51 -2.89 3.89 15.06
C LEU A 51 -2.18 2.69 15.66
N LYS A 52 -2.90 1.65 16.00
CA LYS A 52 -2.30 0.38 16.39
C LYS A 52 -2.22 -0.53 15.17
N ALA A 53 -1.02 -0.96 14.82
CA ALA A 53 -0.80 -1.92 13.74
C ALA A 53 -1.15 -3.34 14.21
N LEU A 54 -1.96 -4.03 13.43
CA LEU A 54 -2.35 -5.42 13.70
C LEU A 54 -1.94 -6.27 12.48
N HIS A 55 -1.04 -7.22 12.66
CA HIS A 55 -0.75 -8.20 11.60
C HIS A 55 -1.96 -9.11 11.42
N THR A 56 -2.59 -9.03 10.27
CA THR A 56 -3.84 -9.74 9.92
C THR A 56 -3.68 -10.53 8.61
N PRO A 57 -2.77 -11.52 8.58
CA PRO A 57 -2.51 -12.31 7.39
C PRO A 57 -3.72 -13.12 6.95
N GLY A 58 -3.69 -13.57 5.70
CA GLY A 58 -4.70 -14.45 5.12
C GLY A 58 -5.12 -14.05 3.71
N HIS A 59 -5.43 -12.77 3.44
CA HIS A 59 -5.55 -12.27 2.08
C HIS A 59 -4.17 -12.30 1.39
N THR A 60 -3.19 -11.72 2.04
CA THR A 60 -1.76 -11.90 1.78
C THR A 60 -1.06 -12.21 3.10
N ASN A 61 0.15 -12.76 3.05
CA ASN A 61 0.93 -13.03 4.26
C ASN A 61 1.45 -11.75 4.94
N ASP A 62 1.51 -10.63 4.22
CA ASP A 62 1.97 -9.33 4.69
C ASP A 62 0.83 -8.37 5.08
N SER A 63 -0.42 -8.84 5.09
CA SER A 63 -1.58 -8.01 5.42
C SER A 63 -1.54 -7.46 6.84
N PHE A 64 -1.76 -6.15 6.97
CA PHE A 64 -1.94 -5.45 8.23
C PHE A 64 -3.26 -4.69 8.24
N SER A 65 -3.87 -4.60 9.41
CA SER A 65 -4.99 -3.70 9.71
C SER A 65 -4.53 -2.61 10.67
N TYR A 66 -5.10 -1.42 10.57
CA TYR A 66 -4.76 -0.30 11.45
C TYR A 66 -5.96 0.10 12.28
N LEU A 67 -5.83 0.00 13.60
CA LEU A 67 -6.90 0.25 14.57
C LEU A 67 -6.73 1.62 15.21
N MET A 68 -7.79 2.43 15.20
CA MET A 68 -7.99 3.61 16.03
C MET A 68 -8.95 3.31 17.18
N ASN A 69 -9.23 4.29 18.03
CA ASN A 69 -10.11 4.13 19.18
C ASN A 69 -11.52 3.64 18.83
N ASP A 70 -12.06 4.08 17.67
CA ASP A 70 -13.45 3.86 17.27
C ASP A 70 -13.58 3.13 15.91
N ARG A 71 -12.47 2.89 15.20
CA ARG A 71 -12.50 2.34 13.84
C ARG A 71 -11.28 1.50 13.50
N ILE A 72 -11.45 0.63 12.52
CA ILE A 72 -10.40 -0.18 11.94
C ILE A 72 -10.35 0.01 10.42
N PHE A 73 -9.14 0.20 9.90
CA PHE A 73 -8.82 0.14 8.47
C PHE A 73 -8.30 -1.25 8.19
N SER A 74 -9.17 -2.11 7.66
CA SER A 74 -8.91 -3.55 7.58
C SER A 74 -8.17 -4.00 6.32
N GLY A 75 -7.86 -3.07 5.39
CA GLY A 75 -7.35 -3.48 4.09
C GLY A 75 -8.32 -4.47 3.43
N ASP A 76 -7.78 -5.54 2.89
CA ASP A 76 -8.57 -6.62 2.29
C ASP A 76 -8.75 -7.84 3.22
N THR A 77 -8.43 -7.72 4.50
CA THR A 77 -8.68 -8.80 5.45
C THR A 77 -10.18 -8.99 5.69
N LEU A 78 -10.90 -7.92 6.04
CA LEU A 78 -12.35 -7.94 6.23
C LEU A 78 -12.99 -6.82 5.38
N LEU A 79 -13.92 -7.21 4.52
CA LEU A 79 -14.70 -6.31 3.65
C LEU A 79 -16.14 -6.21 4.15
N ILE A 80 -16.89 -5.22 3.65
CA ILE A 80 -18.33 -5.12 3.94
C ILE A 80 -19.05 -6.26 3.21
N ARG A 81 -19.69 -7.13 3.97
CA ARG A 81 -20.39 -8.34 3.48
C ARG A 81 -19.48 -9.29 2.68
N GLY A 82 -18.19 -9.30 3.02
CA GLY A 82 -17.19 -10.16 2.39
C GLY A 82 -15.88 -10.19 3.17
N THR A 83 -14.90 -10.87 2.60
CA THR A 83 -13.51 -10.89 3.04
C THR A 83 -12.61 -10.89 1.81
N GLY A 84 -11.35 -10.55 1.94
CA GLY A 84 -10.38 -10.75 0.87
C GLY A 84 -10.31 -12.22 0.44
N ARG A 85 -9.92 -12.47 -0.80
CA ARG A 85 -9.58 -13.81 -1.29
C ARG A 85 -8.26 -14.27 -0.64
N THR A 86 -8.02 -15.59 -0.67
CA THR A 86 -6.84 -16.19 0.02
C THR A 86 -6.04 -17.13 -0.88
N ASP A 87 -6.26 -17.08 -2.18
CA ASP A 87 -5.78 -18.08 -3.15
C ASP A 87 -4.56 -17.63 -3.95
N PHE A 88 -3.92 -16.50 -3.60
CA PHE A 88 -2.64 -16.04 -4.17
C PHE A 88 -1.83 -15.18 -3.18
N GLN A 89 -0.61 -14.73 -3.58
CA GLN A 89 0.32 -13.92 -2.76
C GLN A 89 0.57 -14.49 -1.36
N ASN A 90 0.77 -15.81 -1.27
CA ASN A 90 0.92 -16.54 0.00
C ASN A 90 -0.27 -16.32 0.95
N GLY A 91 -1.47 -16.14 0.40
CA GLY A 91 -2.70 -16.11 1.18
C GLY A 91 -3.03 -17.48 1.75
N ASP A 92 -3.73 -17.50 2.87
CA ASP A 92 -4.14 -18.73 3.56
C ASP A 92 -5.50 -18.53 4.23
N PRO A 93 -6.49 -19.41 4.00
CA PRO A 93 -7.82 -19.25 4.57
C PRO A 93 -7.86 -19.49 6.09
N TYR A 94 -6.95 -20.27 6.66
CA TYR A 94 -6.87 -20.49 8.10
C TYR A 94 -6.28 -19.25 8.80
N ASP A 95 -5.23 -18.65 8.23
CA ASP A 95 -4.70 -17.37 8.71
C ASP A 95 -5.75 -16.27 8.63
N ALA A 96 -6.52 -16.21 7.52
CA ALA A 96 -7.63 -15.27 7.38
C ALA A 96 -8.71 -15.48 8.46
N TYR A 97 -9.07 -16.73 8.74
CA TYR A 97 -9.99 -17.05 9.81
C TYR A 97 -9.48 -16.55 11.17
N HIS A 98 -8.23 -16.85 11.54
CA HIS A 98 -7.64 -16.41 12.79
C HIS A 98 -7.56 -14.89 12.87
N SER A 99 -7.14 -14.22 11.80
CA SER A 99 -7.07 -12.77 11.72
C SER A 99 -8.45 -12.11 11.95
N ILE A 100 -9.48 -12.67 11.33
CA ILE A 100 -10.84 -12.12 11.42
C ILE A 100 -11.49 -12.48 12.75
N PHE A 101 -11.60 -13.77 13.06
CA PHE A 101 -12.43 -14.23 14.19
C PHE A 101 -11.76 -14.09 15.55
N GLU A 102 -10.43 -14.20 15.62
CA GLU A 102 -9.70 -14.15 16.88
C GLU A 102 -9.07 -12.80 17.18
N ARG A 103 -8.97 -11.91 16.17
CA ARG A 103 -8.42 -10.57 16.34
C ARG A 103 -9.45 -9.48 16.05
N ILE A 104 -9.90 -9.33 14.80
CA ILE A 104 -10.76 -8.21 14.40
C ILE A 104 -12.13 -8.29 15.09
N LEU A 105 -12.80 -9.43 15.05
CA LEU A 105 -14.12 -9.60 15.64
C LEU A 105 -14.12 -9.69 17.18
N LYS A 106 -12.96 -9.62 17.84
CA LYS A 106 -12.87 -9.45 19.32
C LYS A 106 -12.92 -7.99 19.74
N LEU A 107 -12.79 -7.06 18.81
CA LEU A 107 -12.99 -5.64 19.07
C LEU A 107 -14.47 -5.34 19.37
N PRO A 108 -14.78 -4.18 19.96
CA PRO A 108 -16.16 -3.76 20.23
C PRO A 108 -17.02 -3.79 18.98
N GLU A 109 -18.30 -4.14 19.11
CA GLU A 109 -19.21 -4.30 17.97
C GLU A 109 -19.56 -2.99 17.27
N ASP A 110 -19.45 -1.87 17.95
CA ASP A 110 -19.63 -0.52 17.43
C ASP A 110 -18.39 0.04 16.71
N THR A 111 -17.27 -0.72 16.70
CA THR A 111 -16.08 -0.34 15.92
C THR A 111 -16.45 -0.22 14.45
N LEU A 112 -16.20 0.96 13.86
CA LEU A 112 -16.42 1.23 12.45
C LEU A 112 -15.39 0.48 11.59
N LEU A 113 -15.87 -0.16 10.54
CA LEU A 113 -15.05 -0.90 9.58
C LEU A 113 -14.87 -0.09 8.29
N TYR A 114 -13.61 0.20 7.95
CA TYR A 114 -13.20 0.82 6.70
C TYR A 114 -12.31 -0.14 5.91
N PRO A 115 -12.85 -0.87 4.93
CA PRO A 115 -12.08 -1.76 4.08
C PRO A 115 -11.37 -0.99 2.96
N ALA A 116 -10.40 -1.65 2.29
CA ALA A 116 -9.74 -1.09 1.11
C ALA A 116 -10.63 -1.19 -0.14
N HIS A 117 -11.48 -2.21 -0.23
CA HIS A 117 -12.37 -2.43 -1.37
C HIS A 117 -13.83 -2.49 -0.93
N ASP A 118 -14.69 -1.94 -1.80
CA ASP A 118 -16.12 -2.21 -1.82
C ASP A 118 -16.60 -2.39 -3.26
N TYR A 119 -17.52 -3.33 -3.46
CA TYR A 119 -18.06 -3.70 -4.77
C TYR A 119 -19.56 -3.40 -4.90
N LYS A 120 -20.17 -2.77 -3.90
CA LYS A 120 -21.63 -2.57 -3.82
C LYS A 120 -22.03 -1.12 -3.57
N GLY A 121 -21.10 -0.22 -3.33
CA GLY A 121 -21.34 1.18 -3.04
C GLY A 121 -21.42 1.50 -1.54
N ASP A 122 -21.02 0.56 -0.68
CA ASP A 122 -20.93 0.75 0.76
C ASP A 122 -19.56 1.39 1.10
N THR A 123 -19.54 2.32 2.05
CA THR A 123 -18.30 3.02 2.42
C THR A 123 -17.84 2.70 3.84
N VAL A 124 -18.72 2.28 4.70
CA VAL A 124 -18.47 1.98 6.11
C VAL A 124 -19.49 0.97 6.63
N SER A 125 -19.05 0.10 7.53
CA SER A 125 -19.90 -0.82 8.29
C SER A 125 -19.48 -0.77 9.77
N THR A 126 -20.04 -1.65 10.59
CA THR A 126 -19.57 -1.92 11.94
C THR A 126 -19.23 -3.40 12.11
N LEU A 127 -18.38 -3.73 13.04
CA LEU A 127 -18.05 -5.13 13.30
C LEU A 127 -19.29 -5.94 13.76
N GLY A 128 -20.24 -5.32 14.46
CA GLY A 128 -21.51 -5.94 14.82
C GLY A 128 -22.39 -6.25 13.61
N GLU A 129 -22.44 -5.35 12.63
CA GLU A 129 -23.12 -5.57 11.36
C GLU A 129 -22.47 -6.73 10.58
N GLU A 130 -21.13 -6.75 10.51
CA GLU A 130 -20.43 -7.81 9.81
C GLU A 130 -20.60 -9.18 10.49
N LYS A 131 -20.49 -9.25 11.81
CA LYS A 131 -20.79 -10.49 12.56
C LYS A 131 -22.15 -11.06 12.21
N LYS A 132 -23.14 -10.19 12.05
CA LYS A 132 -24.54 -10.60 11.86
C LYS A 132 -24.90 -10.90 10.41
N PHE A 133 -24.39 -10.13 9.48
CA PHE A 133 -24.88 -10.13 8.09
C PHE A 133 -23.83 -10.48 7.03
N ASN A 134 -22.56 -10.59 7.38
CA ASN A 134 -21.54 -11.00 6.43
C ASN A 134 -21.66 -12.50 6.15
N PRO A 135 -21.98 -12.93 4.92
CA PRO A 135 -22.23 -14.34 4.61
C PRO A 135 -20.99 -15.24 4.80
N ARG A 136 -19.77 -14.66 4.69
CA ARG A 136 -18.54 -15.42 4.90
C ARG A 136 -18.20 -15.62 6.37
N LEU A 137 -18.86 -14.91 7.27
CA LEU A 137 -18.66 -15.01 8.72
C LEU A 137 -19.71 -15.92 9.40
N GLN A 138 -20.69 -16.46 8.64
CA GLN A 138 -21.71 -17.35 9.18
C GLN A 138 -21.19 -18.82 9.21
N VAL A 139 -20.05 -19.01 9.83
CA VAL A 139 -19.37 -20.31 9.96
C VAL A 139 -19.06 -20.59 11.44
N THR A 140 -18.89 -21.86 11.78
CA THR A 140 -18.63 -22.30 13.15
C THR A 140 -17.19 -22.76 13.37
N SER A 141 -16.42 -22.92 12.30
CA SER A 141 -15.04 -23.40 12.35
C SER A 141 -14.16 -22.83 11.23
N ALA A 142 -12.85 -22.92 11.43
CA ALA A 142 -11.88 -22.57 10.41
C ALA A 142 -11.99 -23.45 9.15
N ASP A 143 -12.33 -24.73 9.31
CA ASP A 143 -12.52 -25.65 8.18
C ASP A 143 -13.72 -25.24 7.30
N GLU A 144 -14.83 -24.83 7.91
CA GLU A 144 -15.98 -24.32 7.17
C GLU A 144 -15.64 -23.04 6.42
N TYR A 145 -14.89 -22.11 7.06
CA TYR A 145 -14.43 -20.90 6.41
C TYR A 145 -13.50 -21.21 5.24
N ALA A 146 -12.50 -22.07 5.45
CA ALA A 146 -11.57 -22.50 4.41
C ALA A 146 -12.29 -23.18 3.23
N ALA A 147 -13.31 -23.98 3.50
CA ALA A 147 -14.12 -24.60 2.45
C ALA A 147 -14.85 -23.55 1.58
N ILE A 148 -15.36 -22.47 2.17
CA ILE A 148 -15.96 -21.34 1.43
C ILE A 148 -14.88 -20.65 0.59
N MET A 149 -13.75 -20.30 1.20
CA MET A 149 -12.70 -19.53 0.54
C MET A 149 -12.06 -20.28 -0.64
N ASN A 150 -11.82 -21.57 -0.50
CA ASN A 150 -11.25 -22.43 -1.55
C ASN A 150 -12.22 -22.66 -2.74
N ASN A 151 -13.49 -22.32 -2.62
CA ASN A 151 -14.50 -22.49 -3.66
C ASN A 151 -15.02 -21.17 -4.26
N LEU A 152 -14.36 -20.05 -4.02
CA LEU A 152 -14.79 -18.75 -4.56
C LEU A 152 -14.69 -18.67 -6.08
N ASN A 153 -13.75 -19.39 -6.70
CA ASN A 153 -13.53 -19.43 -8.16
C ASN A 153 -13.51 -18.05 -8.81
N LEU A 154 -12.84 -17.08 -8.19
CA LEU A 154 -12.73 -15.72 -8.70
C LEU A 154 -11.66 -15.65 -9.82
N PRO A 155 -11.88 -14.86 -10.88
CA PRO A 155 -10.84 -14.61 -11.86
C PRO A 155 -9.64 -13.90 -11.21
N ASP A 156 -8.45 -14.11 -11.77
CA ASP A 156 -7.26 -13.41 -11.29
C ASP A 156 -7.32 -11.91 -11.60
N PRO A 157 -6.72 -11.06 -10.75
CA PRO A 157 -6.60 -9.64 -11.04
C PRO A 157 -5.85 -9.41 -12.36
N LYS A 158 -6.45 -8.65 -13.27
CA LYS A 158 -5.94 -8.47 -14.65
C LYS A 158 -4.52 -7.90 -14.74
N MET A 159 -4.10 -7.17 -13.72
CA MET A 159 -2.81 -6.44 -13.70
C MET A 159 -1.82 -7.02 -12.70
N MET A 160 -2.06 -8.20 -12.16
CA MET A 160 -1.25 -8.82 -11.10
C MET A 160 0.24 -8.89 -11.46
N ASP A 161 0.56 -9.28 -12.70
CA ASP A 161 1.94 -9.40 -13.19
C ASP A 161 2.69 -8.05 -13.26
N ILE A 162 1.96 -6.94 -13.23
CA ILE A 162 2.50 -5.58 -13.23
C ILE A 162 2.40 -4.97 -11.83
N ALA A 163 1.26 -5.12 -11.17
CA ALA A 163 0.97 -4.47 -9.90
C ALA A 163 1.85 -5.01 -8.77
N VAL A 164 1.98 -6.32 -8.63
CA VAL A 164 2.79 -6.91 -7.55
C VAL A 164 4.26 -6.51 -7.65
N PRO A 165 4.97 -6.68 -8.80
CA PRO A 165 6.33 -6.17 -8.93
C PRO A 165 6.45 -4.65 -8.77
N GLY A 166 5.46 -3.89 -9.27
CA GLY A 166 5.41 -2.44 -9.12
C GLY A 166 5.32 -2.01 -7.66
N ASN A 167 4.45 -2.65 -6.90
CA ASN A 167 4.25 -2.36 -5.48
C ASN A 167 5.41 -2.83 -4.60
N LEU A 168 6.10 -3.90 -4.96
CA LEU A 168 7.35 -4.32 -4.32
C LEU A 168 8.47 -3.26 -4.47
N ASN A 169 8.37 -2.40 -5.47
CA ASN A 169 9.23 -1.23 -5.65
C ASN A 169 8.49 0.09 -5.34
N LEU A 170 7.38 0.04 -4.61
CA LEU A 170 6.50 1.17 -4.26
C LEU A 170 6.10 2.05 -5.43
N GLY A 171 5.64 1.42 -6.50
CA GLY A 171 5.17 2.14 -7.67
C GLY A 171 6.27 2.92 -8.41
N ILE A 172 7.55 2.62 -8.15
CA ILE A 172 8.61 3.12 -9.02
C ILE A 172 8.36 2.54 -10.40
N ASP A 173 8.02 3.42 -11.34
CA ASP A 173 7.69 3.04 -12.70
C ASP A 173 8.89 2.35 -13.36
N PHE A 174 8.79 1.05 -13.57
CA PHE A 174 9.81 0.29 -14.30
C PHE A 174 10.03 0.81 -15.72
N ALA A 175 9.04 1.44 -16.33
CA ALA A 175 9.19 2.09 -17.63
C ALA A 175 10.12 3.32 -17.53
N ARG A 176 10.04 4.08 -16.44
CA ARG A 176 10.98 5.19 -16.14
C ARG A 176 12.40 4.70 -15.88
N GLN A 177 12.57 3.58 -15.18
CA GLN A 177 13.92 3.00 -14.98
C GLN A 177 14.57 2.52 -16.26
N LYS A 178 13.79 2.13 -17.30
CA LYS A 178 14.32 1.73 -18.59
C LYS A 178 14.65 2.90 -19.54
N THR A 179 14.10 4.08 -19.31
CA THR A 179 14.27 5.24 -20.20
C THR A 179 15.26 6.26 -19.69
N THR A 180 15.65 6.21 -18.41
CA THR A 180 16.67 7.09 -17.85
C THR A 180 17.92 6.28 -17.53
N ASN A 181 18.96 6.41 -18.35
CA ASN A 181 20.30 5.99 -17.97
C ASN A 181 20.77 6.96 -16.88
N GLY A 182 20.59 6.56 -15.61
CA GLY A 182 21.21 7.28 -14.50
C GLY A 182 22.72 7.31 -14.69
N ILE A 183 23.33 8.47 -14.53
CA ILE A 183 24.78 8.65 -14.59
C ILE A 183 25.28 9.00 -13.18
N THR A 184 26.49 8.59 -12.87
CA THR A 184 27.16 8.97 -11.62
C THR A 184 27.53 10.45 -11.60
N VAL A 185 27.78 11.02 -10.42
CA VAL A 185 28.25 12.41 -10.29
C VAL A 185 29.53 12.67 -11.13
N ASN A 186 30.44 11.70 -11.18
CA ASN A 186 31.69 11.83 -11.94
C ASN A 186 31.43 11.82 -13.47
N GLU A 187 30.51 10.97 -13.93
CA GLU A 187 30.10 10.95 -15.34
C GLU A 187 29.38 12.24 -15.71
N PHE A 188 28.50 12.75 -14.81
CA PHE A 188 27.83 14.04 -14.99
C PHE A 188 28.87 15.19 -15.11
N GLN A 189 29.83 15.28 -14.19
CA GLN A 189 30.90 16.29 -14.24
C GLN A 189 31.72 16.22 -15.52
N SER A 190 32.00 15.00 -16.01
CA SER A 190 32.70 14.80 -17.27
C SER A 190 31.86 15.23 -18.47
N SER A 191 30.54 14.94 -18.42
CA SER A 191 29.59 15.34 -19.47
C SER A 191 29.41 16.85 -19.59
N MET A 192 29.52 17.59 -18.49
CA MET A 192 29.47 19.06 -18.47
C MET A 192 30.60 19.74 -19.27
N GLN A 193 31.66 19.02 -19.58
CA GLN A 193 32.77 19.53 -20.41
C GLN A 193 32.55 19.33 -21.91
N ASN A 194 31.41 18.72 -22.30
CA ASN A 194 31.08 18.43 -23.68
C ASN A 194 30.04 19.44 -24.19
N ASP A 195 30.40 20.27 -25.16
CA ASP A 195 29.52 21.29 -25.76
C ASP A 195 28.28 20.73 -26.49
N GLN A 196 28.19 19.40 -26.64
CA GLN A 196 27.03 18.73 -27.26
C GLN A 196 26.00 18.28 -26.20
N VAL A 197 26.26 18.45 -24.89
CA VAL A 197 25.37 18.06 -23.81
C VAL A 197 24.57 19.27 -23.33
N VAL A 198 23.26 19.14 -23.32
CA VAL A 198 22.34 20.12 -22.73
C VAL A 198 21.91 19.62 -21.35
N ILE A 199 22.12 20.43 -20.34
CA ILE A 199 21.68 20.13 -18.96
C ILE A 199 20.34 20.80 -18.73
N ILE A 200 19.34 20.00 -18.37
CA ILE A 200 18.00 20.47 -18.00
C ILE A 200 17.81 20.24 -16.52
N ASP A 201 17.56 21.32 -15.79
CA ASP A 201 17.22 21.27 -14.35
C ASP A 201 15.70 21.23 -14.21
N LEU A 202 15.18 20.08 -13.74
CA LEU A 202 13.73 19.85 -13.62
C LEU A 202 13.16 20.30 -12.28
N ARG A 203 14.01 20.81 -11.37
CA ARG A 203 13.59 21.23 -10.04
C ARG A 203 12.72 22.48 -10.10
N GLU A 204 11.81 22.59 -9.13
CA GLU A 204 10.98 23.78 -8.98
C GLU A 204 11.82 25.00 -8.52
N GLU A 205 11.32 26.19 -8.82
CA GLU A 205 12.04 27.45 -8.50
C GLU A 205 12.39 27.57 -7.01
N SER A 206 11.51 27.09 -6.12
CA SER A 206 11.73 27.07 -4.68
C SER A 206 12.91 26.17 -4.26
N GLU A 207 13.14 25.08 -4.95
CA GLU A 207 14.28 24.18 -4.69
C GLU A 207 15.59 24.79 -5.17
N ILE A 208 15.56 25.43 -6.33
CA ILE A 208 16.73 26.12 -6.88
C ILE A 208 17.14 27.31 -6.01
N LEU A 209 16.18 28.05 -5.48
CA LEU A 209 16.45 29.16 -4.55
C LEU A 209 17.07 28.67 -3.23
N ARG A 210 16.65 27.49 -2.76
CA ARG A 210 17.17 26.91 -1.52
C ARG A 210 18.56 26.30 -1.69
N ASP A 211 18.76 25.51 -2.75
CA ASP A 211 19.91 24.61 -2.90
C ASP A 211 20.93 25.10 -3.95
N GLY A 212 20.64 26.24 -4.62
CA GLY A 212 21.44 26.79 -5.69
C GLY A 212 21.16 26.15 -7.07
N ARG A 213 21.57 26.85 -8.13
CA ARG A 213 21.36 26.44 -9.52
C ARG A 213 22.55 25.64 -10.06
N ILE A 214 22.29 24.63 -10.87
CA ILE A 214 23.32 23.94 -11.64
C ILE A 214 23.82 24.90 -12.71
N LYS A 215 25.14 25.12 -12.77
CA LYS A 215 25.77 26.04 -13.73
C LYS A 215 25.45 25.61 -15.17
N ASP A 216 25.09 26.57 -16.00
CA ASP A 216 24.79 26.41 -17.42
C ASP A 216 23.60 25.46 -17.72
N SER A 217 22.74 25.17 -16.73
CA SER A 217 21.51 24.40 -16.95
C SER A 217 20.37 25.28 -17.49
N ILE A 218 19.52 24.67 -18.31
CA ILE A 218 18.20 25.21 -18.69
C ILE A 218 17.20 24.73 -17.67
N GLN A 219 16.49 25.66 -17.04
CA GLN A 219 15.42 25.29 -16.12
C GLN A 219 14.12 25.04 -16.92
N ILE A 220 13.58 23.85 -16.75
CA ILE A 220 12.25 23.45 -17.22
C ILE A 220 11.63 22.70 -16.07
N THR A 221 10.65 23.26 -15.37
CA THR A 221 10.01 22.60 -14.23
C THR A 221 9.23 21.35 -14.67
N SER A 222 9.04 20.40 -13.78
CA SER A 222 8.28 19.19 -14.07
C SER A 222 6.84 19.49 -14.52
N SER A 223 6.26 20.59 -14.04
CA SER A 223 4.95 21.10 -14.47
C SER A 223 4.93 21.60 -15.93
N GLN A 224 6.05 22.07 -16.46
CA GLN A 224 6.16 22.58 -17.83
C GLN A 224 6.41 21.49 -18.88
N ILE A 225 6.81 20.30 -18.46
CA ILE A 225 7.04 19.16 -19.39
C ILE A 225 5.74 18.44 -19.74
N ALA A 226 4.70 18.60 -18.92
CA ALA A 226 3.42 17.92 -19.07
C ALA A 226 2.47 18.60 -20.08
N GLU A 227 2.85 19.72 -20.68
CA GLU A 227 2.15 20.39 -21.80
C GLU A 227 2.79 20.01 -23.15
#